data_4963c202a72cdef70bec0e187f2596dc
#
_entry.id   4963c202a72cdef70bec0e187f2596dc
#
_cell.length_a   1.000
_cell.length_b   1.000
_cell.length_c   1.000
_cell.angle_alpha   90.00
_cell.angle_beta   90.00
_cell.angle_gamma   90.00
#
_symmetry.space_group_name_H-M   'P 1'
#
loop_
_entity.id
_entity.type
_entity.pdbx_description
1 polymer ?
#
loop_
_entity_poly.entity_id
_entity_poly.type
_entity_poly.pdbx_seq_one_letter_code
_entity_poly.pdbx_strand_id
1 'polypeptide(L)'
;MKMDETFLRYNALDSACMVEIHNKVWPDLEEDFLDTYNMTLNIFPVLMFMQTKGVRVSHDLLDETKVDVLRTIKEKQAELDELVGHSLNVDSSKQCIAYFYGEKGITPYLNKNKKPTVDDKALQRLVRGTSTRPGLKEAKLIQDIRGLGKLYGTYLNMSFDDDSRMRGSYNPRGTKFGRLSSSKTIFDTGMNFQNLPSEFKKFLVPDPGYVFLELDKRQAEWVVVAFLTGDANMMAAFEQGIDVHTHTAHLMYNVPHEVIKLDNKLIGHSSDAQMIMELRLSDPILRDYAYSFPRTMSVRQAGKKSNHGLNYDEGYRGFAMTYEIDEKEAKRIYELYHKIYPGIKIWYEAIQRQLRAGRTLTNCFGRKVRFLGQWGDDLFKSAYSMLPQSTVVDSLNQGMERTYEDKWITKELNVDILAQVHDSILMQVPIEFVKDERTFNELHYRLTEYTSPDLTYNGRTFRIASDFKCGLNWGEFNKTTNNTGMVEIETHADLMKALEGWESISGTRASGLA
;
A
#
# COMPACT_ATOMS: atom_id res chain seq x y z
N MET A 1 11.06 -44.46 14.69
CA MET A 1 11.18 -43.49 15.76
C MET A 1 10.08 -43.76 16.79
N LYS A 2 10.39 -44.25 18.02
CA LYS A 2 9.38 -44.36 19.06
C LYS A 2 8.99 -42.96 19.49
N MET A 3 7.76 -42.56 19.30
CA MET A 3 7.25 -41.31 19.85
C MET A 3 7.29 -41.41 21.36
N ASP A 4 7.90 -40.42 22.02
CA ASP A 4 7.97 -40.31 23.47
C ASP A 4 6.54 -40.12 24.03
N GLU A 5 6.17 -40.91 25.04
CA GLU A 5 4.89 -40.83 25.71
C GLU A 5 4.62 -39.42 26.27
N THR A 6 5.64 -38.75 26.69
CA THR A 6 5.59 -37.34 27.16
C THR A 6 5.14 -36.39 26.07
N PHE A 7 5.61 -36.57 24.83
CA PHE A 7 5.20 -35.78 23.68
C PHE A 7 3.75 -36.05 23.27
N LEU A 8 3.32 -37.32 23.31
CA LEU A 8 1.92 -37.67 23.03
C LEU A 8 0.97 -37.07 24.07
N ARG A 9 1.36 -37.16 25.35
CA ARG A 9 0.60 -36.58 26.46
C ARG A 9 0.51 -35.04 26.35
N TYR A 10 1.61 -34.36 25.98
CA TYR A 10 1.65 -32.94 25.76
C TYR A 10 0.65 -32.54 24.65
N ASN A 11 0.73 -33.17 23.48
CA ASN A 11 -0.19 -32.89 22.37
C ASN A 11 -1.68 -33.17 22.75
N ALA A 12 -1.94 -34.21 23.50
CA ALA A 12 -3.31 -34.52 23.95
C ALA A 12 -3.85 -33.45 24.91
N LEU A 13 -2.98 -32.95 25.83
CA LEU A 13 -3.32 -31.86 26.75
C LEU A 13 -3.58 -30.54 25.99
N ASP A 14 -2.72 -30.20 25.03
CA ASP A 14 -2.92 -29.00 24.20
C ASP A 14 -4.28 -29.05 23.46
N SER A 15 -4.61 -30.19 22.87
CA SER A 15 -5.90 -30.39 22.21
C SER A 15 -7.09 -30.30 23.18
N ALA A 16 -6.99 -30.88 24.37
CA ALA A 16 -8.03 -30.80 25.39
C ALA A 16 -8.22 -29.35 25.90
N CYS A 17 -7.11 -28.63 26.16
CA CYS A 17 -7.17 -27.22 26.56
C CYS A 17 -7.88 -26.34 25.51
N MET A 18 -7.69 -26.61 24.21
CA MET A 18 -8.38 -25.86 23.15
C MET A 18 -9.90 -26.01 23.24
N VAL A 19 -10.41 -27.24 23.56
CA VAL A 19 -11.84 -27.47 23.75
C VAL A 19 -12.38 -26.73 24.98
N GLU A 20 -11.64 -26.74 26.08
CA GLU A 20 -12.03 -26.01 27.29
C GLU A 20 -12.05 -24.48 27.05
N ILE A 21 -11.05 -23.94 26.38
CA ILE A 21 -10.99 -22.52 26.00
C ILE A 21 -12.19 -22.17 25.11
N HIS A 22 -12.47 -22.98 24.09
CA HIS A 22 -13.61 -22.79 23.21
C HIS A 22 -14.92 -22.71 24.01
N ASN A 23 -15.20 -23.74 24.83
CA ASN A 23 -16.44 -23.82 25.60
C ASN A 23 -16.60 -22.63 26.58
N LYS A 24 -15.50 -22.10 27.08
CA LYS A 24 -15.52 -20.97 28.01
C LYS A 24 -15.70 -19.62 27.30
N VAL A 25 -15.18 -19.48 26.09
CA VAL A 25 -15.21 -18.22 25.33
C VAL A 25 -16.44 -18.13 24.41
N TRP A 26 -16.95 -19.28 23.97
CA TRP A 26 -18.03 -19.36 22.99
C TRP A 26 -19.30 -18.61 23.36
N PRO A 27 -19.83 -18.67 24.60
CA PRO A 27 -21.04 -17.93 24.95
C PRO A 27 -20.91 -16.42 24.73
N ASP A 28 -19.79 -15.81 25.15
CA ASP A 28 -19.54 -14.38 24.96
C ASP A 28 -19.36 -14.04 23.47
N LEU A 29 -18.74 -14.94 22.70
CA LEU A 29 -18.50 -14.76 21.27
C LEU A 29 -19.82 -14.87 20.49
N GLU A 30 -20.66 -15.86 20.83
CA GLU A 30 -21.94 -16.10 20.17
C GLU A 30 -22.91 -14.94 20.40
N GLU A 31 -22.96 -14.40 21.61
CA GLU A 31 -23.84 -13.27 21.96
C GLU A 31 -23.41 -11.97 21.28
N ASP A 32 -22.12 -11.63 21.34
CA ASP A 32 -21.63 -10.30 20.99
C ASP A 32 -20.89 -10.21 19.66
N PHE A 33 -20.19 -11.28 19.23
CA PHE A 33 -19.18 -11.22 18.17
C PHE A 33 -19.34 -12.26 17.05
N LEU A 34 -20.48 -12.96 16.97
CA LEU A 34 -20.69 -14.02 15.99
C LEU A 34 -20.48 -13.54 14.54
N ASP A 35 -20.98 -12.35 14.18
CA ASP A 35 -20.80 -11.80 12.84
C ASP A 35 -19.32 -11.57 12.52
N THR A 36 -18.56 -11.02 13.47
CA THR A 36 -17.11 -10.81 13.31
C THR A 36 -16.35 -12.13 13.17
N TYR A 37 -16.76 -13.16 13.91
CA TYR A 37 -16.22 -14.51 13.82
C TYR A 37 -16.49 -15.12 12.45
N ASN A 38 -17.75 -15.10 12.00
CA ASN A 38 -18.14 -15.62 10.69
C ASN A 38 -17.44 -14.91 9.54
N MET A 39 -17.40 -13.56 9.53
CA MET A 39 -16.63 -12.80 8.54
C MET A 39 -15.16 -13.22 8.47
N THR A 40 -14.59 -13.61 9.63
CA THR A 40 -13.18 -14.04 9.68
C THR A 40 -13.01 -15.46 9.17
N LEU A 41 -13.99 -16.34 9.38
CA LEU A 41 -13.94 -17.73 8.90
C LEU A 41 -14.27 -17.84 7.41
N ASN A 42 -15.26 -17.11 6.93
CA ASN A 42 -15.76 -17.22 5.56
C ASN A 42 -14.68 -16.92 4.51
N ILE A 43 -13.69 -16.10 4.86
CA ILE A 43 -12.59 -15.78 3.92
C ILE A 43 -11.56 -16.92 3.81
N PHE A 44 -11.53 -17.90 4.72
CA PHE A 44 -10.51 -18.97 4.69
C PHE A 44 -10.47 -19.77 3.38
N PRO A 45 -11.59 -20.18 2.75
CA PRO A 45 -11.53 -20.92 1.50
C PRO A 45 -10.75 -20.18 0.39
N VAL A 46 -11.01 -18.90 0.19
CA VAL A 46 -10.30 -18.10 -0.82
C VAL A 46 -8.85 -17.89 -0.44
N LEU A 47 -8.53 -17.67 0.85
CA LEU A 47 -7.13 -17.56 1.30
C LEU A 47 -6.37 -18.86 1.07
N MET A 48 -6.96 -20.01 1.36
CA MET A 48 -6.36 -21.33 1.09
C MET A 48 -6.13 -21.54 -0.40
N PHE A 49 -7.09 -21.14 -1.25
CA PHE A 49 -6.91 -21.18 -2.70
C PHE A 49 -5.72 -20.32 -3.14
N MET A 50 -5.65 -19.04 -2.72
CA MET A 50 -4.56 -18.12 -3.05
C MET A 50 -3.20 -18.66 -2.62
N GLN A 51 -3.11 -19.17 -1.38
CA GLN A 51 -1.88 -19.74 -0.83
C GLN A 51 -1.44 -21.01 -1.57
N THR A 52 -2.39 -21.81 -2.06
CA THR A 52 -2.09 -23.03 -2.83
C THR A 52 -1.72 -22.70 -4.28
N LYS A 53 -2.47 -21.81 -4.92
CA LYS A 53 -2.23 -21.41 -6.33
C LYS A 53 -0.93 -20.65 -6.48
N GLY A 54 -0.72 -19.58 -5.71
CA GLY A 54 0.43 -18.69 -5.83
C GLY A 54 0.49 -17.95 -7.17
N VAL A 55 1.48 -17.06 -7.32
CA VAL A 55 1.69 -16.24 -8.52
C VAL A 55 2.92 -16.73 -9.26
N ARG A 56 2.82 -16.93 -10.56
CA ARG A 56 3.94 -17.38 -11.41
C ARG A 56 5.04 -16.33 -11.47
N VAL A 57 6.30 -16.78 -11.48
CA VAL A 57 7.50 -15.94 -11.55
C VAL A 57 8.19 -16.13 -12.90
N SER A 58 8.58 -15.03 -13.54
CA SER A 58 9.44 -15.04 -14.72
C SER A 58 10.90 -15.15 -14.29
N HIS A 59 11.45 -16.36 -14.30
CA HIS A 59 12.84 -16.61 -13.91
C HIS A 59 13.83 -15.98 -14.89
N ASP A 60 13.56 -16.02 -16.19
CA ASP A 60 14.44 -15.42 -17.21
C ASP A 60 14.65 -13.92 -16.94
N LEU A 61 13.55 -13.18 -16.76
CA LEU A 61 13.62 -11.76 -16.45
C LEU A 61 14.29 -11.49 -15.09
N LEU A 62 14.07 -12.38 -14.11
CA LEU A 62 14.65 -12.26 -12.79
C LEU A 62 16.17 -12.47 -12.84
N ASP A 63 16.66 -13.47 -13.59
CA ASP A 63 18.08 -13.77 -13.70
C ASP A 63 18.83 -12.72 -14.52
N GLU A 64 18.24 -12.21 -15.61
CA GLU A 64 18.77 -11.04 -16.33
C GLU A 64 18.90 -9.84 -15.39
N THR A 65 17.87 -9.56 -14.59
CA THR A 65 17.88 -8.43 -13.65
C THR A 65 18.92 -8.61 -12.54
N LYS A 66 19.17 -9.84 -12.06
CA LYS A 66 20.25 -10.10 -11.07
C LYS A 66 21.61 -9.65 -11.60
N VAL A 67 21.92 -9.99 -12.86
CA VAL A 67 23.19 -9.61 -13.50
C VAL A 67 23.29 -8.08 -13.59
N ASP A 68 22.22 -7.42 -14.05
CA ASP A 68 22.22 -5.96 -14.20
C ASP A 68 22.33 -5.23 -12.86
N VAL A 69 21.63 -5.71 -11.83
CA VAL A 69 21.71 -5.13 -10.47
C VAL A 69 23.11 -5.25 -9.90
N LEU A 70 23.76 -6.42 -10.04
CA LEU A 70 25.13 -6.60 -9.57
C LEU A 70 26.13 -5.71 -10.31
N ARG A 71 25.96 -5.54 -11.63
CA ARG A 71 26.76 -4.61 -12.42
C ARG A 71 26.59 -3.18 -11.93
N THR A 72 25.33 -2.73 -11.77
CA THR A 72 24.99 -1.37 -11.31
C THR A 72 25.53 -1.10 -9.91
N ILE A 73 25.47 -2.09 -8.99
CA ILE A 73 26.06 -1.96 -7.64
C ILE A 73 27.56 -1.71 -7.76
N LYS A 74 28.28 -2.47 -8.58
CA LYS A 74 29.74 -2.31 -8.77
C LYS A 74 30.10 -0.94 -9.36
N GLU A 75 29.36 -0.48 -10.36
CA GLU A 75 29.56 0.82 -10.99
C GLU A 75 29.34 1.97 -9.98
N LYS A 76 28.23 1.93 -9.26
CA LYS A 76 27.93 2.95 -8.22
C LYS A 76 28.90 2.90 -7.03
N GLN A 77 29.40 1.73 -6.65
CA GLN A 77 30.42 1.59 -5.59
C GLN A 77 31.76 2.20 -6.07
N ALA A 78 32.17 1.96 -7.30
CA ALA A 78 33.37 2.57 -7.86
C ALA A 78 33.25 4.11 -7.92
N GLU A 79 32.11 4.63 -8.36
CA GLU A 79 31.82 6.08 -8.35
C GLU A 79 31.86 6.66 -6.93
N LEU A 80 31.28 5.94 -5.96
CA LEU A 80 31.32 6.35 -4.55
C LEU A 80 32.75 6.39 -3.99
N ASP A 81 33.53 5.34 -4.23
CA ASP A 81 34.91 5.23 -3.75
C ASP A 81 35.82 6.30 -4.36
N GLU A 82 35.62 6.65 -5.64
CA GLU A 82 36.29 7.77 -6.29
C GLU A 82 35.92 9.12 -5.63
N LEU A 83 34.61 9.33 -5.37
CA LEU A 83 34.12 10.60 -4.80
C LEU A 83 34.55 10.79 -3.34
N VAL A 84 34.66 9.69 -2.59
CA VAL A 84 35.10 9.67 -1.19
C VAL A 84 36.63 9.72 -1.07
N GLY A 85 37.35 9.21 -2.08
CA GLY A 85 38.81 9.10 -2.10
C GLY A 85 39.39 7.85 -1.43
N HIS A 86 38.53 6.94 -0.95
CA HIS A 86 38.90 5.64 -0.41
C HIS A 86 37.72 4.66 -0.51
N SER A 87 37.96 3.39 -0.30
CA SER A 87 36.89 2.40 -0.26
C SER A 87 35.98 2.59 0.97
N LEU A 88 34.69 2.76 0.74
CA LEU A 88 33.68 2.96 1.76
C LEU A 88 32.63 1.83 1.72
N ASN A 89 32.61 0.99 2.76
CA ASN A 89 31.57 -0.03 2.88
C ASN A 89 30.23 0.60 3.27
N VAL A 90 29.30 0.64 2.31
CA VAL A 90 27.97 1.26 2.47
C VAL A 90 27.12 0.59 3.56
N ASP A 91 27.31 -0.71 3.83
CA ASP A 91 26.56 -1.46 4.84
C ASP A 91 27.14 -1.27 6.25
N SER A 92 28.34 -0.72 6.36
CA SER A 92 28.95 -0.39 7.63
C SER A 92 28.47 0.97 8.14
N SER A 93 27.47 0.98 9.02
CA SER A 93 27.01 2.22 9.66
C SER A 93 28.16 2.97 10.36
N LYS A 94 29.16 2.24 10.91
CA LYS A 94 30.31 2.85 11.56
C LYS A 94 31.17 3.64 10.57
N GLN A 95 31.48 3.08 9.40
CA GLN A 95 32.27 3.77 8.38
C GLN A 95 31.50 4.97 7.80
N CYS A 96 30.23 4.82 7.47
CA CYS A 96 29.42 5.92 6.97
C CYS A 96 29.26 7.06 8.00
N ILE A 97 29.12 6.75 9.30
CA ILE A 97 29.11 7.75 10.39
C ILE A 97 30.45 8.48 10.47
N ALA A 98 31.57 7.76 10.42
CA ALA A 98 32.90 8.36 10.43
C ALA A 98 33.11 9.30 9.25
N TYR A 99 32.70 8.89 8.07
CA TYR A 99 32.77 9.71 6.86
C TYR A 99 31.93 11.00 6.95
N PHE A 100 30.62 10.89 7.16
CA PHE A 100 29.75 12.07 7.13
C PHE A 100 29.96 13.00 8.33
N TYR A 101 30.11 12.46 9.53
CA TYR A 101 30.13 13.26 10.75
C TYR A 101 31.56 13.54 11.26
N GLY A 102 32.55 12.69 10.89
CA GLY A 102 33.95 12.91 11.17
C GLY A 102 34.65 13.68 10.06
N GLU A 103 34.84 13.06 8.90
CA GLU A 103 35.63 13.63 7.81
C GLU A 103 34.96 14.85 7.15
N LYS A 104 33.66 14.78 6.86
CA LYS A 104 32.88 15.91 6.28
C LYS A 104 32.45 16.93 7.33
N GLY A 105 32.57 16.64 8.62
CA GLY A 105 32.25 17.58 9.71
C GLY A 105 30.77 17.96 9.81
N ILE A 106 29.86 17.10 9.31
CA ILE A 106 28.43 17.39 9.32
C ILE A 106 27.88 17.12 10.73
N THR A 107 26.98 17.99 11.21
CA THR A 107 26.28 17.74 12.48
C THR A 107 25.50 16.43 12.42
N PRO A 108 25.73 15.48 13.36
CA PRO A 108 25.12 14.17 13.31
C PRO A 108 23.59 14.20 13.42
N TYR A 109 22.90 13.47 12.55
CA TYR A 109 21.51 13.07 12.79
C TYR A 109 21.46 11.99 13.85
N LEU A 110 20.47 12.09 14.73
CA LEU A 110 20.33 11.18 15.87
C LEU A 110 19.11 10.28 15.71
N ASN A 111 19.25 9.01 16.06
CA ASN A 111 18.14 8.07 16.14
C ASN A 111 17.31 8.29 17.43
N LYS A 112 16.26 7.47 17.63
CA LYS A 112 15.38 7.54 18.82
C LYS A 112 16.15 7.39 20.14
N ASN A 113 17.31 6.73 20.12
CA ASN A 113 18.18 6.51 21.29
C ASN A 113 19.23 7.62 21.43
N LYS A 114 19.09 8.73 20.72
CA LYS A 114 20.03 9.88 20.72
C LYS A 114 21.46 9.51 20.30
N LYS A 115 21.63 8.46 19.49
CA LYS A 115 22.92 8.06 18.91
C LYS A 115 23.01 8.51 17.46
N PRO A 116 24.21 8.91 16.96
CA PRO A 116 24.44 9.19 15.56
C PRO A 116 23.96 8.04 14.66
N THR A 117 23.29 8.38 13.57
CA THR A 117 22.73 7.39 12.63
C THR A 117 22.91 7.82 11.19
N VAL A 118 23.04 6.84 10.30
CA VAL A 118 22.99 6.96 8.83
C VAL A 118 21.94 5.99 8.28
N ASP A 119 20.82 5.88 9.01
CA ASP A 119 19.65 5.17 8.53
C ASP A 119 19.04 5.89 7.30
N ASP A 120 18.04 5.29 6.70
CA ASP A 120 17.43 5.78 5.47
C ASP A 120 16.96 7.23 5.61
N LYS A 121 16.33 7.62 6.73
CA LYS A 121 15.90 8.99 6.99
C LYS A 121 17.08 9.97 7.11
N ALA A 122 18.14 9.57 7.78
CA ALA A 122 19.34 10.41 7.89
C ALA A 122 20.01 10.61 6.54
N LEU A 123 20.11 9.55 5.73
CA LEU A 123 20.63 9.64 4.37
C LEU A 123 19.74 10.53 3.47
N GLN A 124 18.40 10.40 3.52
CA GLN A 124 17.49 11.27 2.80
C GLN A 124 17.70 12.76 3.14
N ARG A 125 17.95 13.09 4.42
CA ARG A 125 18.29 14.46 4.84
C ARG A 125 19.64 14.92 4.33
N LEU A 126 20.63 14.03 4.25
CA LEU A 126 21.92 14.31 3.65
C LEU A 126 21.83 14.55 2.15
N VAL A 127 21.02 13.76 1.43
CA VAL A 127 20.72 13.95 -0.01
C VAL A 127 20.01 15.27 -0.26
N ARG A 128 18.99 15.59 0.55
CA ARG A 128 18.22 16.83 0.42
C ARG A 128 19.04 18.09 0.69
N GLY A 129 20.02 17.99 1.60
CA GLY A 129 20.75 19.16 2.10
C GLY A 129 19.93 20.03 3.05
N THR A 130 20.43 21.24 3.29
CA THR A 130 19.81 22.27 4.13
C THR A 130 19.90 23.63 3.43
N SER A 131 19.34 24.70 4.01
CA SER A 131 19.48 26.06 3.47
C SER A 131 20.94 26.53 3.40
N THR A 132 21.84 25.93 4.19
CA THR A 132 23.27 26.32 4.29
C THR A 132 24.21 25.25 3.73
N ARG A 133 23.73 24.07 3.36
CA ARG A 133 24.52 22.96 2.84
C ARG A 133 23.79 22.28 1.68
N PRO A 134 24.41 22.17 0.49
CA PRO A 134 23.82 21.44 -0.65
C PRO A 134 23.63 19.96 -0.34
N GLY A 135 22.79 19.31 -1.10
CA GLY A 135 22.64 17.85 -1.04
C GLY A 135 23.93 17.13 -1.39
N LEU A 136 24.12 15.95 -0.80
CA LEU A 136 25.33 15.15 -0.96
C LEU A 136 25.11 14.01 -1.93
N LYS A 137 25.88 13.97 -2.99
CA LYS A 137 25.88 12.91 -4.00
C LYS A 137 26.29 11.57 -3.40
N GLU A 138 27.25 11.55 -2.48
CA GLU A 138 27.70 10.39 -1.76
C GLU A 138 26.57 9.71 -0.96
N ALA A 139 25.73 10.53 -0.30
CA ALA A 139 24.57 10.03 0.43
C ALA A 139 23.55 9.37 -0.51
N LYS A 140 23.35 9.93 -1.69
CA LYS A 140 22.48 9.37 -2.74
C LYS A 140 23.03 8.04 -3.25
N LEU A 141 24.32 7.96 -3.56
CA LEU A 141 24.97 6.72 -3.99
C LEU A 141 24.86 5.63 -2.93
N ILE A 142 25.08 5.95 -1.64
CA ILE A 142 24.92 4.99 -0.53
C ILE A 142 23.47 4.48 -0.45
N GLN A 143 22.47 5.37 -0.59
CA GLN A 143 21.06 4.95 -0.61
C GLN A 143 20.77 4.01 -1.78
N ASP A 144 21.24 4.37 -2.97
CA ASP A 144 21.01 3.58 -4.18
C ASP A 144 21.65 2.19 -4.06
N ILE A 145 22.91 2.11 -3.61
CA ILE A 145 23.63 0.84 -3.44
C ILE A 145 22.93 -0.03 -2.38
N ARG A 146 22.55 0.55 -1.23
CA ARG A 146 21.79 -0.19 -0.19
C ARG A 146 20.43 -0.67 -0.69
N GLY A 147 19.71 0.17 -1.46
CA GLY A 147 18.44 -0.19 -2.09
C GLY A 147 18.58 -1.36 -3.06
N LEU A 148 19.56 -1.28 -3.96
CA LEU A 148 19.90 -2.36 -4.89
C LEU A 148 20.40 -3.62 -4.18
N GLY A 149 21.21 -3.48 -3.13
CA GLY A 149 21.68 -4.58 -2.30
C GLY A 149 20.53 -5.32 -1.60
N LYS A 150 19.55 -4.57 -1.07
CA LYS A 150 18.32 -5.14 -0.50
C LYS A 150 17.46 -5.81 -1.57
N LEU A 151 17.29 -5.18 -2.75
CA LEU A 151 16.58 -5.78 -3.87
C LEU A 151 17.23 -7.12 -4.25
N TYR A 152 18.53 -7.16 -4.44
CA TYR A 152 19.27 -8.36 -4.77
C TYR A 152 19.19 -9.43 -3.69
N GLY A 153 19.58 -9.09 -2.45
CA GLY A 153 19.72 -10.06 -1.36
C GLY A 153 18.39 -10.58 -0.81
N THR A 154 17.37 -9.72 -0.72
CA THR A 154 16.10 -10.08 -0.10
C THR A 154 15.07 -10.58 -1.11
N TYR A 155 15.02 -9.97 -2.30
CA TYR A 155 13.93 -10.20 -3.25
C TYR A 155 14.37 -11.06 -4.45
N LEU A 156 15.46 -10.72 -5.13
CA LEU A 156 15.89 -11.46 -6.32
C LEU A 156 16.48 -12.85 -5.99
N ASN A 157 17.05 -13.02 -4.79
CA ASN A 157 17.62 -14.30 -4.32
C ASN A 157 16.68 -15.08 -3.39
N MET A 158 15.38 -14.74 -3.34
CA MET A 158 14.45 -15.54 -2.55
C MET A 158 14.28 -16.94 -3.13
N SER A 159 13.89 -17.88 -2.28
CA SER A 159 13.52 -19.23 -2.71
C SER A 159 12.07 -19.24 -3.19
N PHE A 160 11.85 -19.82 -4.35
CA PHE A 160 10.53 -20.10 -4.91
C PHE A 160 10.21 -21.58 -4.74
N ASP A 161 8.95 -21.94 -4.93
CA ASP A 161 8.53 -23.33 -4.98
C ASP A 161 8.96 -23.98 -6.31
N ASP A 162 9.02 -25.32 -6.36
CA ASP A 162 9.50 -26.08 -7.50
C ASP A 162 8.71 -25.84 -8.80
N ASP A 163 7.46 -25.37 -8.69
CA ASP A 163 6.60 -25.01 -9.81
C ASP A 163 6.78 -23.55 -10.30
N SER A 164 7.85 -22.90 -9.90
CA SER A 164 8.17 -21.51 -10.28
C SER A 164 7.12 -20.49 -9.85
N ARG A 165 6.49 -20.72 -8.70
CA ARG A 165 5.50 -19.80 -8.14
C ARG A 165 5.98 -19.18 -6.83
N MET A 166 5.59 -17.94 -6.64
CA MET A 166 5.71 -17.26 -5.38
C MET A 166 4.42 -17.45 -4.58
N ARG A 167 4.57 -17.93 -3.37
CA ARG A 167 3.49 -18.10 -2.41
C ARG A 167 3.76 -17.31 -1.14
N GLY A 168 2.71 -17.12 -0.34
CA GLY A 168 2.81 -16.54 0.99
C GLY A 168 1.65 -17.00 1.84
N SER A 169 1.84 -17.03 3.14
CA SER A 169 0.78 -17.35 4.09
C SER A 169 -0.01 -16.09 4.42
N TYR A 170 -1.33 -16.17 4.36
CA TYR A 170 -2.23 -15.10 4.78
C TYR A 170 -2.82 -15.41 6.17
N ASN A 171 -2.87 -14.39 7.02
CA ASN A 171 -3.50 -14.48 8.34
C ASN A 171 -4.63 -13.45 8.44
N PRO A 172 -5.92 -13.87 8.49
CA PRO A 172 -7.05 -12.95 8.59
C PRO A 172 -7.20 -12.29 9.95
N ARG A 173 -6.39 -12.71 10.94
CA ARG A 173 -6.34 -12.14 12.29
C ARG A 173 -5.04 -11.41 12.60
N GLY A 174 -4.19 -11.20 11.61
CA GLY A 174 -2.88 -10.56 11.78
C GLY A 174 -2.93 -9.10 12.20
N THR A 175 -4.09 -8.44 12.04
CA THR A 175 -4.33 -7.06 12.46
C THR A 175 -5.61 -6.94 13.30
N LYS A 176 -5.71 -5.85 14.07
CA LYS A 176 -6.86 -5.61 14.96
C LYS A 176 -8.17 -5.33 14.20
N PHE A 177 -8.09 -4.85 12.96
CA PHE A 177 -9.23 -4.31 12.22
C PHE A 177 -9.60 -5.14 10.99
N GLY A 178 -9.12 -6.39 10.90
CA GLY A 178 -9.48 -7.33 9.85
C GLY A 178 -8.63 -7.27 8.59
N ARG A 179 -7.63 -6.37 8.49
CA ARG A 179 -6.65 -6.40 7.40
C ARG A 179 -5.88 -7.71 7.45
N LEU A 180 -5.72 -8.34 6.29
CA LEU A 180 -4.87 -9.51 6.17
C LEU A 180 -3.42 -9.14 6.44
N SER A 181 -2.72 -9.96 7.20
CA SER A 181 -1.26 -9.95 7.21
C SER A 181 -0.74 -11.10 6.36
N SER A 182 0.47 -10.98 5.86
CA SER A 182 1.10 -12.02 5.07
C SER A 182 2.52 -12.29 5.57
N SER A 183 3.00 -13.50 5.36
CA SER A 183 4.35 -13.94 5.71
C SER A 183 4.84 -14.95 4.67
N LYS A 184 6.09 -15.42 4.80
CA LYS A 184 6.57 -16.60 4.08
C LYS A 184 5.69 -17.81 4.36
N THR A 185 5.77 -18.80 3.48
CA THR A 185 5.13 -20.11 3.69
C THR A 185 5.78 -20.85 4.87
N ILE A 186 5.15 -21.92 5.34
CA ILE A 186 5.70 -22.81 6.38
C ILE A 186 6.99 -23.53 5.93
N PHE A 187 7.27 -23.56 4.61
CA PHE A 187 8.47 -24.14 4.00
C PHE A 187 9.60 -23.11 3.82
N ASP A 188 9.46 -21.92 4.38
CA ASP A 188 10.40 -20.78 4.26
C ASP A 188 10.61 -20.30 2.81
N THR A 189 9.69 -20.65 1.90
CA THR A 189 9.63 -20.15 0.51
C THR A 189 8.73 -18.92 0.39
N GLY A 190 8.85 -18.17 -0.71
CA GLY A 190 8.04 -17.01 -0.99
C GLY A 190 8.27 -15.87 0.00
N MET A 191 7.26 -15.00 0.17
CA MET A 191 7.40 -13.85 1.06
C MET A 191 6.05 -13.19 1.45
N ASN A 192 6.16 -12.12 2.24
CA ASN A 192 5.05 -11.26 2.60
C ASN A 192 4.58 -10.43 1.40
N PHE A 193 3.42 -10.75 0.83
CA PHE A 193 2.82 -10.03 -0.30
C PHE A 193 2.51 -8.56 0.03
N GLN A 194 2.19 -8.23 1.29
CA GLN A 194 1.88 -6.86 1.70
C GLN A 194 3.08 -5.90 1.63
N ASN A 195 4.31 -6.44 1.55
CA ASN A 195 5.54 -5.65 1.56
C ASN A 195 6.37 -5.81 0.27
N LEU A 196 5.75 -6.28 -0.81
CA LEU A 196 6.44 -6.39 -2.10
C LEU A 196 6.81 -5.01 -2.63
N PRO A 197 8.09 -4.76 -2.95
CA PRO A 197 8.46 -3.51 -3.61
C PRO A 197 7.89 -3.48 -5.04
N SER A 198 7.57 -2.27 -5.50
CA SER A 198 7.01 -2.07 -6.85
C SER A 198 7.93 -2.61 -7.95
N GLU A 199 9.25 -2.49 -7.76
CA GLU A 199 10.26 -2.98 -8.69
C GLU A 199 10.25 -4.51 -8.83
N PHE A 200 9.81 -5.22 -7.78
CA PHE A 200 9.73 -6.69 -7.81
C PHE A 200 8.47 -7.19 -8.52
N LYS A 201 7.39 -6.45 -8.48
CA LYS A 201 6.09 -6.88 -9.06
C LYS A 201 6.18 -7.22 -10.55
N LYS A 202 7.10 -6.62 -11.31
CA LYS A 202 7.30 -6.91 -12.74
C LYS A 202 7.73 -8.35 -13.05
N PHE A 203 8.29 -9.08 -12.06
CA PHE A 203 8.66 -10.49 -12.22
C PHE A 203 7.50 -11.46 -12.02
N LEU A 204 6.39 -10.97 -11.49
CA LEU A 204 5.17 -11.74 -11.31
C LEU A 204 4.33 -11.63 -12.58
N VAL A 205 4.06 -12.77 -13.19
CA VAL A 205 3.41 -12.89 -14.51
C VAL A 205 2.20 -13.81 -14.43
N PRO A 206 1.17 -13.63 -15.26
CA PRO A 206 0.04 -14.54 -15.30
C PRO A 206 0.46 -15.90 -15.90
N ASP A 207 -0.38 -16.90 -15.76
CA ASP A 207 -0.21 -18.19 -16.44
C ASP A 207 -0.30 -18.00 -17.97
N PRO A 208 0.28 -18.90 -18.77
CA PRO A 208 0.16 -18.85 -20.23
C PRO A 208 -1.30 -18.81 -20.67
N GLY A 209 -1.64 -17.89 -21.57
CA GLY A 209 -3.01 -17.67 -22.04
C GLY A 209 -3.88 -16.80 -21.12
N TYR A 210 -3.32 -16.27 -20.01
CA TYR A 210 -4.01 -15.39 -19.09
C TYR A 210 -3.47 -13.96 -19.15
N VAL A 211 -4.27 -13.03 -18.64
CA VAL A 211 -3.89 -11.65 -18.33
C VAL A 211 -4.20 -11.36 -16.87
N PHE A 212 -3.37 -10.55 -16.21
CA PHE A 212 -3.72 -10.04 -14.89
C PHE A 212 -4.86 -9.04 -14.97
N LEU A 213 -5.74 -9.12 -13.99
CA LEU A 213 -6.76 -8.13 -13.68
C LEU A 213 -6.59 -7.76 -12.20
N GLU A 214 -6.28 -6.51 -11.91
CA GLU A 214 -6.21 -5.97 -10.57
C GLU A 214 -7.37 -5.02 -10.33
N LEU A 215 -8.00 -5.19 -9.19
CA LEU A 215 -9.04 -4.30 -8.69
C LEU A 215 -8.47 -3.58 -7.46
N ASP A 216 -8.47 -2.24 -7.47
CA ASP A 216 -7.93 -1.40 -6.41
C ASP A 216 -8.98 -0.40 -5.93
N LYS A 217 -9.12 -0.23 -4.60
CA LYS A 217 -10.12 0.66 -4.02
C LYS A 217 -9.71 2.12 -4.14
N ARG A 218 -10.57 2.93 -4.77
CA ARG A 218 -10.32 4.36 -4.99
C ARG A 218 -10.53 5.16 -3.72
N GLN A 219 -9.46 5.74 -3.15
CA GLN A 219 -9.51 6.71 -2.04
C GLN A 219 -10.35 6.23 -0.84
N ALA A 220 -10.40 4.92 -0.60
CA ALA A 220 -11.39 4.22 0.18
C ALA A 220 -11.57 4.74 1.61
N GLU A 221 -10.47 4.86 2.38
CA GLU A 221 -10.56 5.30 3.78
C GLU A 221 -11.12 6.72 3.90
N TRP A 222 -10.74 7.61 2.98
CA TRP A 222 -11.25 8.99 3.00
C TRP A 222 -12.75 9.05 2.68
N VAL A 223 -13.22 8.27 1.70
CA VAL A 223 -14.65 8.16 1.36
C VAL A 223 -15.44 7.71 2.59
N VAL A 224 -14.98 6.66 3.27
CA VAL A 224 -15.63 6.19 4.50
C VAL A 224 -15.66 7.30 5.56
N VAL A 225 -14.56 8.01 5.80
CA VAL A 225 -14.51 9.13 6.76
C VAL A 225 -15.50 10.22 6.35
N ALA A 226 -15.62 10.58 5.08
CA ALA A 226 -16.58 11.58 4.60
C ALA A 226 -18.02 11.22 5.01
N PHE A 227 -18.42 9.96 4.83
CA PHE A 227 -19.77 9.50 5.19
C PHE A 227 -19.96 9.30 6.69
N LEU A 228 -18.93 8.84 7.41
CA LEU A 228 -18.96 8.74 8.88
C LEU A 228 -19.12 10.10 9.55
N THR A 229 -18.41 11.11 9.07
CA THR A 229 -18.45 12.48 9.61
C THR A 229 -19.66 13.26 9.12
N GLY A 230 -20.10 13.03 7.89
CA GLY A 230 -21.07 13.85 7.18
C GLY A 230 -20.61 15.29 6.99
N ASP A 231 -19.31 15.53 6.92
CA ASP A 231 -18.72 16.84 6.71
C ASP A 231 -19.12 17.40 5.33
N ALA A 232 -19.64 18.62 5.30
CA ALA A 232 -20.19 19.21 4.08
C ALA A 232 -19.14 19.35 2.96
N ASN A 233 -17.91 19.73 3.30
CA ASN A 233 -16.85 19.91 2.30
C ASN A 233 -16.34 18.55 1.79
N MET A 234 -16.29 17.54 2.65
CA MET A 234 -15.95 16.18 2.22
C MET A 234 -17.05 15.60 1.32
N MET A 235 -18.30 15.76 1.69
CA MET A 235 -19.43 15.29 0.88
C MET A 235 -19.48 15.97 -0.47
N ALA A 236 -19.29 17.30 -0.53
CA ALA A 236 -19.27 18.05 -1.78
C ALA A 236 -18.14 17.57 -2.73
N ALA A 237 -16.95 17.26 -2.21
CA ALA A 237 -15.86 16.71 -3.03
C ALA A 237 -16.22 15.34 -3.62
N PHE A 238 -16.86 14.47 -2.83
CA PHE A 238 -17.31 13.16 -3.27
C PHE A 238 -18.41 13.27 -4.36
N GLU A 239 -19.43 14.10 -4.15
CA GLU A 239 -20.55 14.29 -5.10
C GLU A 239 -20.08 14.86 -6.43
N GLN A 240 -19.04 15.71 -6.42
CA GLN A 240 -18.45 16.30 -7.64
C GLN A 240 -17.47 15.36 -8.34
N GLY A 241 -17.18 14.18 -7.80
CA GLY A 241 -16.21 13.24 -8.37
C GLY A 241 -14.78 13.78 -8.42
N ILE A 242 -14.43 14.74 -7.54
CA ILE A 242 -13.10 15.37 -7.54
C ILE A 242 -12.12 14.48 -6.77
N ASP A 243 -10.89 14.37 -7.28
CA ASP A 243 -9.80 13.72 -6.52
C ASP A 243 -9.63 14.43 -5.16
N VAL A 244 -9.93 13.70 -4.09
CA VAL A 244 -10.01 14.26 -2.73
C VAL A 244 -8.68 14.82 -2.23
N HIS A 245 -7.56 14.31 -2.70
CA HIS A 245 -6.24 14.81 -2.33
C HIS A 245 -5.95 16.15 -3.01
N THR A 246 -6.35 16.27 -4.27
CA THR A 246 -6.30 17.54 -5.02
C THR A 246 -7.26 18.56 -4.42
N HIS A 247 -8.47 18.15 -4.03
CA HIS A 247 -9.44 19.03 -3.40
C HIS A 247 -8.96 19.55 -2.04
N THR A 248 -8.46 18.68 -1.18
CA THR A 248 -7.86 19.10 0.10
C THR A 248 -6.70 20.08 -0.12
N ALA A 249 -5.84 19.79 -1.09
CA ALA A 249 -4.74 20.69 -1.43
C ALA A 249 -5.23 22.04 -1.96
N HIS A 250 -6.28 22.05 -2.81
CA HIS A 250 -6.94 23.27 -3.27
C HIS A 250 -7.42 24.13 -2.09
N LEU A 251 -8.15 23.55 -1.15
CA LEU A 251 -8.66 24.26 0.02
C LEU A 251 -7.53 24.75 0.97
N MET A 252 -6.45 23.98 1.09
CA MET A 252 -5.32 24.32 1.97
C MET A 252 -4.41 25.43 1.43
N TYR A 253 -4.19 25.46 0.11
CA TYR A 253 -3.26 26.38 -0.54
C TYR A 253 -3.94 27.46 -1.38
N ASN A 254 -5.27 27.39 -1.50
CA ASN A 254 -6.09 28.31 -2.32
C ASN A 254 -5.58 28.39 -3.77
N VAL A 255 -5.36 27.25 -4.40
CA VAL A 255 -4.78 27.11 -5.76
C VAL A 255 -5.71 26.29 -6.64
N PRO A 256 -5.96 26.66 -7.91
CA PRO A 256 -6.81 25.90 -8.83
C PRO A 256 -6.40 24.43 -8.98
N HIS A 257 -7.36 23.54 -9.17
CA HIS A 257 -7.13 22.10 -9.32
C HIS A 257 -6.16 21.78 -10.46
N GLU A 258 -6.25 22.50 -11.58
CA GLU A 258 -5.40 22.32 -12.75
C GLU A 258 -3.94 22.61 -12.44
N VAL A 259 -3.68 23.64 -11.64
CA VAL A 259 -2.32 23.99 -11.18
C VAL A 259 -1.76 22.90 -10.27
N ILE A 260 -2.58 22.33 -9.39
CA ILE A 260 -2.19 21.21 -8.51
C ILE A 260 -1.90 19.96 -9.34
N LYS A 261 -2.72 19.66 -10.35
CA LYS A 261 -2.49 18.54 -11.27
C LYS A 261 -1.19 18.71 -12.05
N LEU A 262 -0.93 19.93 -12.56
CA LEU A 262 0.32 20.28 -13.26
C LEU A 262 1.53 20.10 -12.35
N ASP A 263 1.48 20.64 -11.13
CA ASP A 263 2.52 20.48 -10.12
C ASP A 263 2.80 19.00 -9.81
N ASN A 264 1.74 18.19 -9.62
CA ASN A 264 1.88 16.76 -9.36
C ASN A 264 2.45 16.00 -10.57
N LYS A 265 2.06 16.37 -11.79
CA LYS A 265 2.61 15.78 -13.03
C LYS A 265 4.09 16.05 -13.19
N LEU A 266 4.53 17.25 -12.84
CA LEU A 266 5.93 17.67 -13.00
C LEU A 266 6.83 17.10 -11.90
N ILE A 267 6.36 17.10 -10.64
CA ILE A 267 7.15 16.75 -9.46
C ILE A 267 6.97 15.29 -9.06
N GLY A 268 5.76 14.73 -9.24
CA GLY A 268 5.44 13.37 -8.85
C GLY A 268 5.67 13.09 -7.36
N HIS A 269 6.49 12.10 -7.08
CA HIS A 269 6.86 11.66 -5.73
C HIS A 269 8.23 12.20 -5.28
N SER A 270 8.87 13.09 -6.02
CA SER A 270 10.16 13.66 -5.64
C SER A 270 10.10 14.37 -4.28
N SER A 271 11.14 14.20 -3.49
CA SER A 271 11.37 14.93 -2.24
C SER A 271 12.61 15.84 -2.30
N ASP A 272 13.27 15.94 -3.45
CA ASP A 272 14.41 16.79 -3.69
C ASP A 272 13.97 18.26 -3.79
N ALA A 273 14.24 19.03 -2.74
CA ALA A 273 13.78 20.40 -2.61
C ALA A 273 14.37 21.35 -3.67
N GLN A 274 15.61 21.10 -4.09
CA GLN A 274 16.26 21.91 -5.12
C GLN A 274 15.66 21.64 -6.49
N MET A 275 15.56 20.36 -6.88
CA MET A 275 14.93 19.93 -8.12
C MET A 275 13.48 20.42 -8.22
N ILE A 276 12.69 20.26 -7.13
CA ILE A 276 11.30 20.72 -7.08
C ILE A 276 11.20 22.22 -7.34
N MET A 277 12.06 23.00 -6.70
CA MET A 277 12.06 24.46 -6.86
C MET A 277 12.47 24.86 -8.29
N GLU A 278 13.51 24.24 -8.85
CA GLU A 278 13.97 24.48 -10.22
C GLU A 278 12.86 24.17 -11.24
N LEU A 279 12.19 23.02 -11.09
CA LEU A 279 11.08 22.63 -11.97
C LEU A 279 9.90 23.62 -11.89
N ARG A 280 9.51 24.07 -10.69
CA ARG A 280 8.44 25.06 -10.52
C ARG A 280 8.80 26.42 -11.10
N LEU A 281 10.02 26.87 -10.89
CA LEU A 281 10.47 28.17 -11.43
C LEU A 281 10.64 28.17 -12.94
N SER A 282 10.91 27.01 -13.55
CA SER A 282 11.01 26.84 -15.00
C SER A 282 9.66 26.81 -15.71
N ASP A 283 8.60 26.45 -15.01
CA ASP A 283 7.24 26.36 -15.58
C ASP A 283 6.54 27.75 -15.48
N PRO A 284 5.96 28.28 -16.58
CA PRO A 284 5.33 29.59 -16.61
C PRO A 284 4.16 29.77 -15.63
N ILE A 285 3.40 28.69 -15.35
CA ILE A 285 2.23 28.70 -14.46
C ILE A 285 2.67 28.49 -13.02
N LEU A 286 3.52 27.49 -12.76
CA LEU A 286 3.92 27.11 -11.41
C LEU A 286 4.84 28.14 -10.75
N ARG A 287 5.57 28.92 -11.54
CA ARG A 287 6.48 29.96 -11.03
C ARG A 287 5.82 30.92 -10.06
N ASP A 288 4.57 31.33 -10.34
CA ASP A 288 3.83 32.26 -9.49
C ASP A 288 3.45 31.68 -8.11
N TYR A 289 3.43 30.36 -8.00
CA TYR A 289 3.08 29.61 -6.78
C TYR A 289 4.30 28.98 -6.11
N ALA A 290 5.48 28.97 -6.72
CA ALA A 290 6.64 28.18 -6.31
C ALA A 290 7.03 28.36 -4.83
N TYR A 291 6.94 29.59 -4.32
CA TYR A 291 7.30 29.92 -2.94
C TYR A 291 6.19 29.65 -1.91
N SER A 292 4.94 29.54 -2.34
CA SER A 292 3.79 29.22 -1.48
C SER A 292 3.57 27.71 -1.31
N PHE A 293 4.19 26.90 -2.16
CA PHE A 293 4.06 25.46 -2.18
C PHE A 293 5.03 24.74 -1.23
N PRO A 294 4.70 23.49 -0.81
CA PRO A 294 5.61 22.68 -0.03
C PRO A 294 6.93 22.45 -0.78
N ARG A 295 8.06 22.61 -0.09
CA ARG A 295 9.38 22.51 -0.73
C ARG A 295 9.84 21.08 -1.02
N THR A 296 9.29 20.09 -0.31
CA THR A 296 9.78 18.70 -0.31
C THR A 296 8.79 17.70 -0.89
N MET A 297 7.75 18.20 -1.57
CA MET A 297 6.73 17.34 -2.19
C MET A 297 5.83 18.16 -3.13
N SER A 298 5.07 17.47 -3.99
CA SER A 298 4.01 18.14 -4.76
C SER A 298 2.86 18.58 -3.85
N VAL A 299 2.10 19.58 -4.29
CA VAL A 299 0.96 20.13 -3.53
C VAL A 299 -0.11 19.06 -3.30
N ARG A 300 -0.36 18.19 -4.31
CA ARG A 300 -1.27 17.05 -4.16
C ARG A 300 -0.79 16.06 -3.11
N GLN A 301 0.53 15.80 -3.05
CA GLN A 301 1.09 14.94 -2.00
C GLN A 301 0.93 15.53 -0.60
N ALA A 302 1.01 16.84 -0.46
CA ALA A 302 0.71 17.50 0.81
C ALA A 302 -0.75 17.28 1.23
N GLY A 303 -1.71 17.42 0.30
CA GLY A 303 -3.12 17.08 0.53
C GLY A 303 -3.31 15.61 0.91
N LYS A 304 -2.65 14.68 0.20
CA LYS A 304 -2.69 13.24 0.51
C LYS A 304 -2.19 12.94 1.93
N LYS A 305 -1.03 13.47 2.29
CA LYS A 305 -0.44 13.29 3.62
C LYS A 305 -1.31 13.85 4.73
N SER A 306 -1.94 15.02 4.48
CA SER A 306 -2.88 15.63 5.42
C SER A 306 -4.11 14.75 5.62
N ASN A 307 -4.71 14.24 4.56
CA ASN A 307 -5.84 13.32 4.63
C ASN A 307 -5.51 12.04 5.39
N HIS A 308 -4.32 11.46 5.20
CA HIS A 308 -3.92 10.23 5.89
C HIS A 308 -3.62 10.44 7.39
N GLY A 309 -2.86 11.48 7.74
CA GLY A 309 -2.46 11.71 9.13
C GLY A 309 -3.57 12.34 9.97
N LEU A 310 -4.17 13.43 9.44
CA LEU A 310 -5.07 14.27 10.22
C LEU A 310 -6.49 13.73 10.36
N ASN A 311 -6.90 12.78 9.51
CA ASN A 311 -8.15 12.04 9.70
C ASN A 311 -8.20 11.22 10.99
N TYR A 312 -7.04 10.85 11.54
CA TYR A 312 -6.93 9.97 12.71
C TYR A 312 -6.27 10.66 13.90
N ASP A 313 -6.38 11.99 13.97
CA ASP A 313 -5.87 12.84 15.05
C ASP A 313 -4.35 12.73 15.25
N GLU A 314 -3.60 12.61 14.16
CA GLU A 314 -2.14 12.82 14.23
C GLU A 314 -1.89 14.28 14.63
N GLY A 315 -1.32 14.49 15.82
CA GLY A 315 -0.99 15.84 16.29
C GLY A 315 0.07 16.50 15.39
N TYR A 316 0.02 17.83 15.27
CA TYR A 316 0.92 18.58 14.37
C TYR A 316 2.42 18.27 14.55
N ARG A 317 2.88 17.93 15.76
CA ARG A 317 4.27 17.52 16.01
C ARG A 317 4.59 16.16 15.41
N GLY A 318 3.69 15.19 15.59
CA GLY A 318 3.81 13.88 14.93
C GLY A 318 3.81 14.03 13.41
N PHE A 319 2.89 14.82 12.89
CA PHE A 319 2.78 15.15 11.46
C PHE A 319 4.07 15.80 10.92
N ALA A 320 4.64 16.78 11.65
CA ALA A 320 5.92 17.40 11.31
C ALA A 320 7.06 16.37 11.23
N MET A 321 7.13 15.45 12.19
CA MET A 321 8.15 14.40 12.25
C MET A 321 7.95 13.33 11.17
N THR A 322 6.70 12.92 10.94
CA THR A 322 6.37 11.87 9.97
C THR A 322 6.68 12.31 8.55
N TYR A 323 6.34 13.55 8.22
CA TYR A 323 6.46 14.08 6.86
C TYR A 323 7.63 15.05 6.66
N GLU A 324 8.48 15.21 7.68
CA GLU A 324 9.69 16.04 7.67
C GLU A 324 9.46 17.48 7.18
N ILE A 325 8.42 18.11 7.71
CA ILE A 325 8.09 19.52 7.47
C ILE A 325 8.35 20.36 8.73
N ASP A 326 8.49 21.66 8.56
CA ASP A 326 8.66 22.59 9.67
C ASP A 326 7.47 22.53 10.65
N GLU A 327 7.73 22.59 11.97
CA GLU A 327 6.69 22.46 12.99
C GLU A 327 5.65 23.59 12.92
N LYS A 328 6.03 24.80 12.52
CA LYS A 328 5.10 25.93 12.34
C LYS A 328 4.18 25.68 11.15
N GLU A 329 4.75 25.17 10.06
CA GLU A 329 3.96 24.80 8.87
C GLU A 329 3.04 23.60 9.17
N ALA A 330 3.52 22.59 9.88
CA ALA A 330 2.70 21.47 10.32
C ALA A 330 1.53 21.92 11.20
N LYS A 331 1.76 22.87 12.12
CA LYS A 331 0.70 23.46 12.96
C LYS A 331 -0.32 24.24 12.12
N ARG A 332 0.15 25.04 11.16
CA ARG A 332 -0.72 25.77 10.21
C ARG A 332 -1.62 24.79 9.44
N ILE A 333 -1.02 23.71 8.89
CA ILE A 333 -1.73 22.67 8.14
C ILE A 333 -2.78 22.00 9.04
N TYR A 334 -2.40 21.61 10.25
CA TYR A 334 -3.30 20.97 11.22
C TYR A 334 -4.52 21.85 11.56
N GLU A 335 -4.29 23.12 11.89
CA GLU A 335 -5.35 24.07 12.24
C GLU A 335 -6.28 24.32 11.04
N LEU A 336 -5.70 24.50 9.86
CA LEU A 336 -6.44 24.72 8.63
C LEU A 336 -7.26 23.50 8.22
N TYR A 337 -6.69 22.30 8.31
CA TYR A 337 -7.37 21.05 7.98
C TYR A 337 -8.65 20.86 8.81
N HIS A 338 -8.57 21.02 10.12
CA HIS A 338 -9.72 20.90 10.99
C HIS A 338 -10.71 22.09 10.91
N LYS A 339 -10.28 23.23 10.37
CA LYS A 339 -11.16 24.33 10.00
C LYS A 339 -11.94 24.04 8.72
N ILE A 340 -11.28 23.40 7.75
CA ILE A 340 -11.88 22.99 6.47
C ILE A 340 -12.87 21.84 6.68
N TYR A 341 -12.51 20.88 7.55
CA TYR A 341 -13.29 19.67 7.84
C TYR A 341 -13.72 19.60 9.32
N PRO A 342 -14.63 20.48 9.78
CA PRO A 342 -15.03 20.53 11.19
C PRO A 342 -15.79 19.28 11.65
N GLY A 343 -16.44 18.56 10.73
CA GLY A 343 -17.15 17.32 10.99
C GLY A 343 -16.27 16.22 11.59
N ILE A 344 -14.97 16.23 11.31
CA ILE A 344 -14.02 15.25 11.84
C ILE A 344 -13.95 15.33 13.37
N LYS A 345 -13.83 16.50 13.96
CA LYS A 345 -13.79 16.66 15.43
C LYS A 345 -15.09 16.26 16.11
N ILE A 346 -16.22 16.58 15.49
CA ILE A 346 -17.54 16.16 15.98
C ILE A 346 -17.64 14.64 15.99
N TRP A 347 -17.14 13.99 14.94
CA TRP A 347 -17.09 12.54 14.85
C TRP A 347 -16.16 11.91 15.90
N TYR A 348 -14.99 12.49 16.19
CA TYR A 348 -14.12 12.04 17.29
C TYR A 348 -14.86 12.02 18.61
N GLU A 349 -15.60 13.09 18.96
CA GLU A 349 -16.38 13.16 20.17
C GLU A 349 -17.49 12.09 20.21
N ALA A 350 -18.12 11.82 19.08
CA ALA A 350 -19.14 10.77 18.98
C ALA A 350 -18.53 9.38 19.27
N ILE A 351 -17.36 9.07 18.68
CA ILE A 351 -16.63 7.83 18.95
C ILE A 351 -16.24 7.72 20.42
N GLN A 352 -15.71 8.79 21.02
CA GLN A 352 -15.35 8.79 22.43
C GLN A 352 -16.57 8.52 23.33
N ARG A 353 -17.75 9.09 23.00
CA ARG A 353 -18.99 8.79 23.73
C ARG A 353 -19.40 7.33 23.62
N GLN A 354 -19.32 6.75 22.40
CA GLN A 354 -19.62 5.31 22.20
C GLN A 354 -18.67 4.42 23.00
N LEU A 355 -17.38 4.72 22.99
CA LEU A 355 -16.40 3.96 23.77
C LEU A 355 -16.64 4.03 25.28
N ARG A 356 -17.05 5.19 25.80
CA ARG A 356 -17.41 5.33 27.23
C ARG A 356 -18.62 4.50 27.60
N ALA A 357 -19.57 4.31 26.68
CA ALA A 357 -20.77 3.52 26.91
C ALA A 357 -20.51 2.00 26.90
N GLY A 358 -19.64 1.48 26.02
CA GLY A 358 -19.50 0.03 25.84
C GLY A 358 -18.12 -0.46 25.41
N ARG A 359 -17.11 0.40 25.25
CA ARG A 359 -15.77 0.05 24.76
C ARG A 359 -15.75 -0.70 23.42
N THR A 360 -16.85 -0.70 22.68
CA THR A 360 -17.02 -1.45 21.44
C THR A 360 -17.45 -0.51 20.32
N LEU A 361 -16.88 -0.68 19.15
CA LEU A 361 -17.31 -0.03 17.91
C LEU A 361 -17.70 -1.10 16.89
N THR A 362 -18.68 -0.78 16.05
CA THR A 362 -19.18 -1.64 14.98
C THR A 362 -19.10 -0.89 13.66
N ASN A 363 -18.51 -1.49 12.63
CA ASN A 363 -18.44 -0.91 11.30
C ASN A 363 -19.71 -1.17 10.47
N CYS A 364 -19.76 -0.67 9.22
CA CYS A 364 -20.91 -0.79 8.32
C CYS A 364 -21.27 -2.26 7.95
N PHE A 365 -20.35 -3.21 8.14
CA PHE A 365 -20.57 -4.63 7.86
C PHE A 365 -20.95 -5.45 9.09
N GLY A 366 -21.02 -4.82 10.28
CA GLY A 366 -21.30 -5.53 11.54
C GLY A 366 -20.05 -6.01 12.29
N ARG A 367 -18.82 -5.79 11.76
CA ARG A 367 -17.60 -6.13 12.49
C ARG A 367 -17.51 -5.32 13.77
N LYS A 368 -17.43 -6.03 14.89
CA LYS A 368 -17.27 -5.45 16.22
C LYS A 368 -15.82 -5.54 16.70
N VAL A 369 -15.32 -4.48 17.29
CA VAL A 369 -14.00 -4.43 17.92
C VAL A 369 -14.13 -3.87 19.33
N ARG A 370 -13.64 -4.62 20.33
CA ARG A 370 -13.59 -4.22 21.73
C ARG A 370 -12.22 -3.59 22.05
N PHE A 371 -12.24 -2.41 22.66
CA PHE A 371 -11.03 -1.63 23.00
C PHE A 371 -10.67 -1.83 24.48
N LEU A 372 -9.71 -2.73 24.75
CA LEU A 372 -9.29 -3.11 26.10
C LEU A 372 -8.10 -2.29 26.64
N GLY A 373 -7.50 -1.41 25.83
CA GLY A 373 -6.36 -0.58 26.22
C GLY A 373 -6.68 0.43 27.31
N GLN A 374 -5.64 1.06 27.87
CA GLN A 374 -5.79 2.16 28.80
C GLN A 374 -6.46 3.36 28.13
N TRP A 375 -7.27 4.11 28.88
CA TRP A 375 -7.86 5.36 28.40
C TRP A 375 -6.77 6.39 28.09
N GLY A 376 -6.80 6.95 26.90
CA GLY A 376 -5.85 7.96 26.45
C GLY A 376 -5.85 8.11 24.93
N ASP A 377 -5.00 9.00 24.44
CA ASP A 377 -4.93 9.38 23.04
C ASP A 377 -4.68 8.19 22.10
N ASP A 378 -3.82 7.24 22.50
CA ASP A 378 -3.49 6.07 21.68
C ASP A 378 -4.72 5.16 21.45
N LEU A 379 -5.56 4.99 22.49
CA LEU A 379 -6.80 4.24 22.38
C LEU A 379 -7.78 4.96 21.46
N PHE A 380 -7.92 6.28 21.60
CA PHE A 380 -8.83 7.07 20.78
C PHE A 380 -8.38 7.11 19.31
N LYS A 381 -7.10 7.34 19.03
CA LYS A 381 -6.55 7.27 17.67
C LYS A 381 -6.74 5.90 17.01
N SER A 382 -6.54 4.83 17.78
CA SER A 382 -6.85 3.48 17.33
C SER A 382 -8.34 3.30 17.01
N ALA A 383 -9.22 3.92 17.77
CA ALA A 383 -10.65 3.86 17.55
C ALA A 383 -11.11 4.68 16.32
N TYR A 384 -10.54 5.86 16.10
CA TYR A 384 -10.85 6.67 14.93
C TYR A 384 -10.44 5.96 13.63
N SER A 385 -9.30 5.24 13.63
CA SER A 385 -8.86 4.49 12.45
C SER A 385 -9.63 3.18 12.23
N MET A 386 -10.25 2.61 13.28
CA MET A 386 -10.94 1.31 13.20
C MET A 386 -12.07 1.30 12.19
N LEU A 387 -12.99 2.28 12.27
CA LEU A 387 -14.20 2.29 11.43
C LEU A 387 -13.88 2.37 9.93
N PRO A 388 -13.07 3.36 9.45
CA PRO A 388 -12.77 3.43 8.03
C PRO A 388 -11.91 2.24 7.56
N GLN A 389 -10.87 1.87 8.29
CA GLN A 389 -9.99 0.78 7.87
C GLN A 389 -10.72 -0.56 7.81
N SER A 390 -11.50 -0.89 8.83
CA SER A 390 -12.25 -2.15 8.82
C SER A 390 -13.37 -2.17 7.79
N THR A 391 -14.03 -1.05 7.52
CA THR A 391 -15.07 -0.96 6.49
C THR A 391 -14.50 -1.23 5.10
N VAL A 392 -13.37 -0.61 4.76
CA VAL A 392 -12.68 -0.85 3.47
C VAL A 392 -12.29 -2.31 3.33
N VAL A 393 -11.68 -2.88 4.36
CA VAL A 393 -11.22 -4.27 4.34
C VAL A 393 -12.36 -5.27 4.27
N ASP A 394 -13.45 -5.06 5.01
CA ASP A 394 -14.59 -5.97 4.96
C ASP A 394 -15.32 -5.90 3.62
N SER A 395 -15.37 -4.72 2.99
CA SER A 395 -15.83 -4.59 1.60
C SER A 395 -15.00 -5.44 0.64
N LEU A 396 -13.67 -5.42 0.80
CA LEU A 396 -12.76 -6.17 -0.06
C LEU A 396 -12.83 -7.69 0.23
N ASN A 397 -12.81 -8.07 1.51
CA ASN A 397 -12.84 -9.47 1.94
C ASN A 397 -14.14 -10.17 1.52
N GLN A 398 -15.29 -9.52 1.73
CA GLN A 398 -16.58 -10.05 1.25
C GLN A 398 -16.65 -10.08 -0.28
N GLY A 399 -16.05 -9.10 -0.95
CA GLY A 399 -15.92 -9.11 -2.40
C GLY A 399 -15.12 -10.30 -2.90
N MET A 400 -14.00 -10.63 -2.27
CA MET A 400 -13.20 -11.83 -2.58
C MET A 400 -13.97 -13.13 -2.32
N GLU A 401 -14.67 -13.22 -1.18
CA GLU A 401 -15.52 -14.37 -0.83
C GLU A 401 -16.57 -14.61 -1.91
N ARG A 402 -17.38 -13.58 -2.25
CA ARG A 402 -18.40 -13.67 -3.28
C ARG A 402 -17.84 -14.01 -4.66
N THR A 403 -16.70 -13.41 -5.03
CA THR A 403 -16.01 -13.72 -6.30
C THR A 403 -15.57 -15.18 -6.34
N TYR A 404 -15.03 -15.71 -5.24
CA TYR A 404 -14.59 -17.10 -5.13
C TYR A 404 -15.77 -18.09 -5.18
N GLU A 405 -16.90 -17.74 -4.60
CA GLU A 405 -18.10 -18.58 -4.57
C GLU A 405 -18.87 -18.55 -5.90
N ASP A 406 -18.73 -17.52 -6.71
CA ASP A 406 -19.37 -17.41 -8.02
C ASP A 406 -18.79 -18.44 -9.00
N LYS A 407 -19.60 -19.48 -9.30
CA LYS A 407 -19.18 -20.58 -10.18
C LYS A 407 -19.00 -20.16 -11.62
N TRP A 408 -19.72 -19.13 -12.07
CA TRP A 408 -19.53 -18.57 -13.40
C TRP A 408 -18.12 -17.95 -13.51
N ILE A 409 -17.68 -17.18 -12.50
CA ILE A 409 -16.33 -16.59 -12.46
C ILE A 409 -15.25 -17.67 -12.34
N THR A 410 -15.39 -18.55 -11.32
CA THR A 410 -14.28 -19.44 -10.92
C THR A 410 -14.24 -20.76 -11.69
N LYS A 411 -15.35 -21.21 -12.28
CA LYS A 411 -15.41 -22.50 -12.99
C LYS A 411 -15.68 -22.37 -14.48
N GLU A 412 -16.60 -21.47 -14.87
CA GLU A 412 -16.90 -21.29 -16.30
C GLU A 412 -15.85 -20.41 -16.97
N LEU A 413 -15.49 -19.26 -16.36
CA LEU A 413 -14.45 -18.38 -16.88
C LEU A 413 -13.04 -18.75 -16.40
N ASN A 414 -12.91 -19.68 -15.45
CA ASN A 414 -11.63 -20.12 -14.91
C ASN A 414 -10.74 -18.97 -14.39
N VAL A 415 -11.38 -17.99 -13.73
CA VAL A 415 -10.67 -16.86 -13.09
C VAL A 415 -10.07 -17.32 -11.77
N ASP A 416 -8.79 -17.02 -11.56
CA ASP A 416 -8.08 -17.30 -10.32
C ASP A 416 -7.85 -16.01 -9.52
N ILE A 417 -8.21 -16.02 -8.25
CA ILE A 417 -7.82 -14.97 -7.29
C ILE A 417 -6.43 -15.33 -6.77
N LEU A 418 -5.44 -14.48 -7.00
CA LEU A 418 -4.02 -14.80 -6.78
C LEU A 418 -3.43 -14.15 -5.53
N ALA A 419 -3.77 -12.89 -5.28
CA ALA A 419 -3.23 -12.15 -4.16
C ALA A 419 -4.18 -11.03 -3.70
N GLN A 420 -4.10 -10.68 -2.42
CA GLN A 420 -4.68 -9.48 -1.85
C GLN A 420 -3.55 -8.66 -1.25
N VAL A 421 -3.44 -7.38 -1.62
CA VAL A 421 -2.39 -6.48 -1.12
C VAL A 421 -3.02 -5.13 -0.81
N HIS A 422 -2.95 -4.72 0.46
CA HIS A 422 -3.57 -3.49 0.96
C HIS A 422 -5.07 -3.42 0.59
N ASP A 423 -5.42 -2.54 -0.32
CA ASP A 423 -6.80 -2.28 -0.75
C ASP A 423 -7.06 -2.84 -2.18
N SER A 424 -6.19 -3.74 -2.68
CA SER A 424 -6.32 -4.35 -4.00
C SER A 424 -6.41 -5.88 -3.98
N ILE A 425 -7.03 -6.43 -5.04
CA ILE A 425 -7.13 -7.86 -5.33
C ILE A 425 -6.51 -8.10 -6.70
N LEU A 426 -5.52 -8.99 -6.76
CA LEU A 426 -4.94 -9.46 -8.02
C LEU A 426 -5.61 -10.77 -8.44
N MET A 427 -6.07 -10.81 -9.67
CA MET A 427 -6.65 -11.97 -10.32
C MET A 427 -5.94 -12.25 -11.63
N GLN A 428 -6.11 -13.45 -12.19
CA GLN A 428 -5.81 -13.73 -13.59
C GLN A 428 -7.04 -14.26 -14.30
N VAL A 429 -7.22 -13.84 -15.55
CA VAL A 429 -8.37 -14.18 -16.38
C VAL A 429 -7.87 -14.69 -17.73
N PRO A 430 -8.42 -15.78 -18.30
CA PRO A 430 -8.06 -16.22 -19.65
C PRO A 430 -8.34 -15.11 -20.67
N ILE A 431 -7.36 -14.87 -21.55
CA ILE A 431 -7.42 -13.78 -22.54
C ILE A 431 -8.63 -13.96 -23.48
N GLU A 432 -9.00 -15.18 -23.81
CA GLU A 432 -10.13 -15.50 -24.69
C GLU A 432 -11.46 -14.94 -24.13
N PHE A 433 -11.67 -14.99 -22.81
CA PHE A 433 -12.90 -14.47 -22.21
C PHE A 433 -12.92 -12.95 -22.10
N VAL A 434 -11.79 -12.32 -21.86
CA VAL A 434 -11.74 -10.85 -21.78
C VAL A 434 -11.76 -10.18 -23.16
N LYS A 435 -11.45 -10.92 -24.25
CA LYS A 435 -11.64 -10.43 -25.63
C LYS A 435 -13.11 -10.36 -26.05
N ASP A 436 -13.99 -11.18 -25.45
CA ASP A 436 -15.44 -11.07 -25.69
C ASP A 436 -16.01 -9.96 -24.83
N GLU A 437 -16.51 -8.92 -25.51
CA GLU A 437 -17.02 -7.71 -24.85
C GLU A 437 -18.14 -8.00 -23.84
N ARG A 438 -19.06 -8.91 -24.20
CA ARG A 438 -20.19 -9.25 -23.33
C ARG A 438 -19.69 -9.94 -22.05
N THR A 439 -18.79 -10.88 -22.18
CA THR A 439 -18.19 -11.62 -21.06
C THR A 439 -17.39 -10.68 -20.16
N PHE A 440 -16.58 -9.80 -20.76
CA PHE A 440 -15.82 -8.81 -19.99
C PHE A 440 -16.74 -7.86 -19.21
N ASN A 441 -17.78 -7.31 -19.87
CA ASN A 441 -18.71 -6.38 -19.21
C ASN A 441 -19.48 -7.05 -18.07
N GLU A 442 -19.89 -8.31 -18.21
CA GLU A 442 -20.54 -9.07 -17.15
C GLU A 442 -19.56 -9.36 -15.99
N LEU A 443 -18.32 -9.75 -16.28
CA LEU A 443 -17.30 -9.96 -15.27
C LEU A 443 -17.00 -8.66 -14.51
N HIS A 444 -16.78 -7.56 -15.21
CA HIS A 444 -16.55 -6.25 -14.63
C HIS A 444 -17.71 -5.81 -13.73
N TYR A 445 -18.94 -6.00 -14.18
CA TYR A 445 -20.14 -5.70 -13.41
C TYR A 445 -20.22 -6.51 -12.11
N ARG A 446 -20.06 -7.84 -12.19
CA ARG A 446 -20.09 -8.71 -10.99
C ARG A 446 -18.99 -8.37 -10.00
N LEU A 447 -17.76 -8.20 -10.46
CA LEU A 447 -16.63 -7.82 -9.60
C LEU A 447 -16.89 -6.47 -8.91
N THR A 448 -17.46 -5.50 -9.63
CA THR A 448 -17.85 -4.20 -9.07
C THR A 448 -18.93 -4.36 -7.99
N GLU A 449 -20.01 -5.09 -8.25
CA GLU A 449 -21.09 -5.30 -7.29
C GLU A 449 -20.64 -6.06 -6.05
N TYR A 450 -19.72 -7.03 -6.20
CA TYR A 450 -19.22 -7.81 -5.07
C TYR A 450 -18.27 -7.02 -4.18
N THR A 451 -17.41 -6.22 -4.78
CA THR A 451 -16.39 -5.46 -4.04
C THR A 451 -16.85 -4.07 -3.62
N SER A 452 -17.85 -3.48 -4.28
CA SER A 452 -18.35 -2.12 -4.03
C SER A 452 -19.85 -2.12 -3.70
N PRO A 453 -20.29 -2.85 -2.65
CA PRO A 453 -21.70 -2.88 -2.28
C PRO A 453 -22.18 -1.52 -1.76
N ASP A 454 -23.49 -1.33 -1.74
CA ASP A 454 -24.10 -0.20 -1.05
C ASP A 454 -23.88 -0.31 0.46
N LEU A 455 -23.28 0.70 1.04
CA LEU A 455 -23.04 0.83 2.47
C LEU A 455 -23.91 1.93 3.04
N THR A 456 -24.48 1.71 4.21
CA THR A 456 -25.32 2.71 4.88
C THR A 456 -24.75 3.03 6.27
N TYR A 457 -24.59 4.33 6.56
CA TYR A 457 -24.22 4.83 7.87
C TYR A 457 -25.01 6.09 8.20
N ASN A 458 -25.67 6.11 9.37
CA ASN A 458 -26.51 7.22 9.82
C ASN A 458 -27.49 7.73 8.75
N GLY A 459 -28.12 6.82 8.01
CA GLY A 459 -29.10 7.14 6.97
C GLY A 459 -28.51 7.65 5.64
N ARG A 460 -27.18 7.63 5.49
CA ARG A 460 -26.49 7.97 4.24
C ARG A 460 -25.99 6.71 3.57
N THR A 461 -26.31 6.54 2.30
CA THR A 461 -25.85 5.41 1.48
C THR A 461 -24.72 5.86 0.56
N PHE A 462 -23.68 5.02 0.43
CA PHE A 462 -22.51 5.26 -0.39
C PHE A 462 -21.89 3.95 -0.90
N ARG A 463 -21.05 4.07 -1.93
CA ARG A 463 -20.20 2.97 -2.42
C ARG A 463 -18.74 3.40 -2.38
N ILE A 464 -17.86 2.45 -2.13
CA ILE A 464 -16.42 2.64 -2.28
C ILE A 464 -16.04 2.13 -3.67
N ALA A 465 -15.83 3.03 -4.61
CA ALA A 465 -15.49 2.68 -5.98
C ALA A 465 -14.17 1.90 -6.08
N SER A 466 -14.04 1.11 -7.13
CA SER A 466 -12.83 0.36 -7.47
C SER A 466 -12.35 0.75 -8.87
N ASP A 467 -11.03 0.85 -9.03
CA ASP A 467 -10.36 1.00 -10.32
C ASP A 467 -9.88 -0.35 -10.81
N PHE A 468 -9.95 -0.59 -12.11
CA PHE A 468 -9.47 -1.81 -12.72
C PHE A 468 -8.19 -1.55 -13.49
N LYS A 469 -7.25 -2.49 -13.41
CA LYS A 469 -6.00 -2.49 -14.19
C LYS A 469 -5.81 -3.85 -14.81
N CYS A 470 -5.21 -3.90 -16.01
CA CYS A 470 -4.79 -5.15 -16.62
C CYS A 470 -3.31 -5.12 -17.03
N GLY A 471 -2.66 -6.28 -17.09
CA GLY A 471 -1.25 -6.38 -17.45
C GLY A 471 -0.78 -7.80 -17.72
N LEU A 472 0.35 -7.94 -18.45
CA LEU A 472 1.06 -9.22 -18.60
C LEU A 472 2.13 -9.43 -17.52
N ASN A 473 2.29 -8.48 -16.63
CA ASN A 473 3.01 -8.60 -15.37
C ASN A 473 2.41 -7.63 -14.34
N TRP A 474 2.68 -7.86 -13.06
CA TRP A 474 2.11 -7.04 -11.98
C TRP A 474 2.80 -5.69 -11.73
N GLY A 475 3.90 -5.39 -12.44
CA GLY A 475 4.58 -4.10 -12.33
C GLY A 475 3.78 -2.98 -12.96
N GLU A 476 4.03 -1.74 -12.52
CA GLU A 476 3.42 -0.57 -13.13
C GLU A 476 3.85 -0.43 -14.60
N PHE A 477 2.91 0.03 -15.43
CA PHE A 477 3.22 0.34 -16.83
C PHE A 477 4.26 1.45 -16.94
N ASN A 478 5.27 1.20 -17.75
CA ASN A 478 6.24 2.21 -18.16
C ASN A 478 6.61 1.97 -19.61
N LYS A 479 6.39 2.97 -20.45
CA LYS A 479 6.58 2.86 -21.90
C LYS A 479 7.98 2.37 -22.31
N THR A 480 9.00 2.67 -21.52
CA THR A 480 10.40 2.33 -21.80
C THR A 480 10.91 1.10 -21.07
N THR A 481 10.52 0.94 -19.80
CA THR A 481 11.11 -0.07 -18.91
C THR A 481 10.16 -1.22 -18.56
N ASN A 482 8.84 -1.05 -18.74
CA ASN A 482 7.84 -2.09 -18.49
C ASN A 482 6.56 -1.83 -19.30
N ASN A 483 6.63 -2.00 -20.60
CA ASN A 483 5.54 -1.72 -21.54
C ASN A 483 4.41 -2.77 -21.54
N THR A 484 4.55 -3.85 -20.77
CA THR A 484 3.53 -4.89 -20.55
C THR A 484 3.00 -4.89 -19.12
N GLY A 485 3.36 -3.87 -18.32
CA GLY A 485 2.88 -3.66 -16.96
C GLY A 485 1.40 -3.29 -16.89
N MET A 486 0.92 -3.12 -15.65
CA MET A 486 -0.48 -2.82 -15.35
C MET A 486 -0.89 -1.46 -15.88
N VAL A 487 -1.93 -1.41 -16.72
CA VAL A 487 -2.57 -0.20 -17.25
C VAL A 487 -4.00 -0.10 -16.73
N GLU A 488 -4.46 1.12 -16.46
CA GLU A 488 -5.85 1.38 -16.07
C GLU A 488 -6.80 1.07 -17.24
N ILE A 489 -7.93 0.43 -16.93
CA ILE A 489 -9.00 0.10 -17.86
C ILE A 489 -10.35 0.52 -17.25
N GLU A 490 -11.09 1.33 -17.97
CA GLU A 490 -12.46 1.72 -17.61
C GLU A 490 -13.48 0.98 -18.49
N THR A 491 -13.09 0.64 -19.71
CA THR A 491 -13.95 0.03 -20.73
C THR A 491 -13.28 -1.18 -21.38
N HIS A 492 -14.09 -2.01 -22.04
CA HIS A 492 -13.59 -3.08 -22.91
C HIS A 492 -12.65 -2.57 -24.01
N ALA A 493 -12.93 -1.37 -24.55
CA ALA A 493 -12.07 -0.77 -25.58
C ALA A 493 -10.66 -0.44 -25.05
N ASP A 494 -10.53 -0.02 -23.79
CA ASP A 494 -9.23 0.23 -23.16
C ASP A 494 -8.43 -1.07 -23.02
N LEU A 495 -9.12 -2.16 -22.61
CA LEU A 495 -8.51 -3.49 -22.52
C LEU A 495 -8.03 -3.98 -23.89
N MET A 496 -8.88 -3.87 -24.93
CA MET A 496 -8.50 -4.31 -26.29
C MET A 496 -7.31 -3.55 -26.83
N LYS A 497 -7.27 -2.23 -26.62
CA LYS A 497 -6.11 -1.39 -26.98
C LYS A 497 -4.82 -1.84 -26.27
N ALA A 498 -4.90 -2.23 -25.01
CA ALA A 498 -3.75 -2.75 -24.26
C ALA A 498 -3.29 -4.10 -24.84
N LEU A 499 -4.22 -5.03 -25.08
CA LEU A 499 -3.93 -6.35 -25.66
C LEU A 499 -3.29 -6.25 -27.04
N GLU A 500 -3.83 -5.44 -27.95
CA GLU A 500 -3.27 -5.18 -29.28
C GLU A 500 -1.84 -4.60 -29.20
N GLY A 501 -1.64 -3.66 -28.27
CA GLY A 501 -0.31 -3.10 -27.99
C GLY A 501 0.70 -4.18 -27.59
N TRP A 502 0.30 -5.13 -26.75
CA TRP A 502 1.18 -6.22 -26.29
C TRP A 502 1.39 -7.30 -27.36
N GLU A 503 0.39 -7.63 -28.18
CA GLU A 503 0.54 -8.57 -29.31
C GLU A 503 1.54 -8.04 -30.34
N SER A 504 1.54 -6.74 -30.62
CA SER A 504 2.50 -6.11 -31.53
C SER A 504 3.96 -6.19 -31.02
N ILE A 505 4.16 -6.18 -29.71
CA ILE A 505 5.47 -6.33 -29.06
C ILE A 505 5.91 -7.80 -29.06
N SER A 506 4.99 -8.73 -28.83
CA SER A 506 5.24 -10.18 -28.80
C SER A 506 5.53 -10.73 -30.20
N GLY A 507 4.91 -10.18 -31.26
CA GLY A 507 5.18 -10.53 -32.65
C GLY A 507 6.62 -10.24 -33.08
N THR A 508 7.32 -9.35 -32.38
CA THR A 508 8.77 -9.09 -32.55
C THR A 508 9.65 -10.06 -31.73
N ARG A 509 9.07 -10.81 -30.77
CA ARG A 509 9.76 -11.81 -29.91
C ARG A 509 9.15 -13.21 -30.00
N ALA A 510 8.45 -13.54 -31.08
CA ALA A 510 7.64 -14.77 -31.26
C ALA A 510 8.45 -16.10 -31.35
N SER A 511 9.54 -16.26 -30.57
CA SER A 511 10.23 -17.54 -30.38
C SER A 511 10.23 -18.06 -28.93
N GLY A 512 9.43 -17.47 -28.02
CA GLY A 512 9.47 -17.80 -26.60
C GLY A 512 8.13 -17.92 -25.86
N LEU A 513 6.97 -17.89 -26.56
CA LEU A 513 5.63 -17.99 -25.96
C LEU A 513 4.79 -19.15 -26.54
N ALA A 514 5.44 -20.27 -26.93
CA ALA A 514 4.78 -21.54 -27.25
C ALA A 514 4.97 -22.52 -26.09
#